data_409f28df20ea4a44539e7f8fd0aa98d6
#
_entry.id   409f28df20ea4a44539e7f8fd0aa98d6
#
_cell.length_a   1.000
_cell.length_b   1.000
_cell.length_c   1.000
_cell.angle_alpha   90.00
_cell.angle_beta   90.00
_cell.angle_gamma   90.00
#
_symmetry.space_group_name_H-M   'P 1'
#
loop_
_entity.id
_entity.type
_entity.pdbx_description
1 polymer ?
#
loop_
_entity_poly.entity_id
_entity_poly.type
_entity_poly.pdbx_seq_one_letter_code
_entity_poly.pdbx_strand_id
1 'polypeptide(L)'
;VATTTTTVVLTPCSQIFNNDDGSTVSVISGQDINLDGTYTRPPNGTYTHGYAYMDNTFGITWSGEIASSMAGGTGSSSGVHCASVTGSGTHKKGSTHSNNSICGSSPITAGKFVETMQQFGGTSDDFTPTASVPEINDTAASIDGYLVDTSEQLATATDDVVKLEGLVTFANPVVMTTDSTSISMRFNVAIGMHVYKNSSDKFMLGSGPFQAIMTAN
;
A
#
# COMPACT_ATOMS: atom_id res chain seq x y z
N VAL A 1 -19.79 19.35 -11.95
CA VAL A 1 -18.77 18.38 -11.60
C VAL A 1 -17.43 18.98 -12.00
N ALA A 2 -16.65 19.47 -11.06
CA ALA A 2 -15.31 19.97 -11.33
C ALA A 2 -14.37 18.76 -11.36
N THR A 3 -13.88 18.40 -12.52
CA THR A 3 -12.75 17.48 -12.67
C THR A 3 -11.49 18.26 -12.33
N THR A 4 -11.04 18.17 -11.08
CA THR A 4 -9.70 18.60 -10.72
C THR A 4 -8.75 17.44 -11.08
N THR A 5 -8.08 17.56 -12.20
CA THR A 5 -6.88 16.76 -12.50
C THR A 5 -5.81 17.23 -11.52
N THR A 6 -5.67 16.55 -10.40
CA THR A 6 -4.60 16.85 -9.45
C THR A 6 -3.37 16.09 -9.90
N THR A 7 -2.55 16.73 -10.71
CA THR A 7 -1.21 16.23 -11.02
C THR A 7 -0.29 16.63 -9.87
N VAL A 8 0.44 15.68 -9.30
CA VAL A 8 1.47 15.99 -8.30
C VAL A 8 2.58 16.80 -9.00
N VAL A 9 2.85 18.03 -8.51
CA VAL A 9 3.87 18.89 -9.10
C VAL A 9 5.24 18.48 -8.55
N LEU A 10 6.04 17.79 -9.36
CA LEU A 10 7.36 17.29 -8.99
C LEU A 10 8.51 18.29 -9.24
N THR A 11 8.24 19.47 -9.78
CA THR A 11 9.28 20.46 -10.16
C THR A 11 10.30 20.79 -9.05
N PRO A 12 9.93 20.82 -7.75
CA PRO A 12 10.91 21.04 -6.68
C PRO A 12 11.50 19.74 -6.11
N CYS A 13 11.14 18.57 -6.65
CA CYS A 13 11.59 17.29 -6.11
C CYS A 13 13.00 16.93 -6.56
N SER A 14 13.77 16.30 -5.67
CA SER A 14 15.03 15.62 -6.01
C SER A 14 14.79 14.12 -5.97
N GLN A 15 15.08 13.43 -7.07
CA GLN A 15 15.00 11.98 -7.12
C GLN A 15 16.12 11.38 -6.26
N ILE A 16 15.76 10.57 -5.29
CA ILE A 16 16.69 9.93 -4.35
C ILE A 16 16.86 8.44 -4.62
N PHE A 17 15.94 7.85 -5.34
CA PHE A 17 15.97 6.44 -5.71
C PHE A 17 15.33 6.25 -7.09
N ASN A 18 15.93 5.39 -7.91
CA ASN A 18 15.36 4.95 -9.16
C ASN A 18 15.66 3.48 -9.43
N ASN A 19 14.64 2.77 -9.91
CA ASN A 19 14.76 1.44 -10.49
C ASN A 19 13.71 1.31 -11.60
N ASP A 20 14.13 1.50 -12.84
CA ASP A 20 13.23 1.47 -14.01
C ASP A 20 12.65 0.08 -14.27
N ASP A 21 13.39 -0.97 -13.91
CA ASP A 21 12.95 -2.36 -14.07
C ASP A 21 11.98 -2.78 -12.95
N GLY A 22 11.90 -1.97 -11.88
CA GLY A 22 11.18 -2.30 -10.66
C GLY A 22 11.84 -3.43 -9.86
N SER A 23 11.53 -3.51 -8.58
CA SER A 23 11.94 -4.65 -7.75
C SER A 23 10.79 -5.08 -6.84
N THR A 24 10.64 -6.38 -6.66
CA THR A 24 9.71 -6.93 -5.68
C THR A 24 10.45 -7.14 -4.38
N VAL A 25 9.99 -6.50 -3.32
CA VAL A 25 10.55 -6.68 -1.98
C VAL A 25 9.52 -7.29 -1.04
N SER A 26 9.99 -8.13 -0.11
CA SER A 26 9.17 -8.65 0.98
C SER A 26 9.42 -7.82 2.22
N VAL A 27 8.42 -7.06 2.64
CA VAL A 27 8.49 -6.23 3.85
C VAL A 27 8.12 -7.08 5.05
N ILE A 28 9.07 -7.28 5.96
CA ILE A 28 8.90 -8.05 7.20
C ILE A 28 9.17 -7.10 8.36
N SER A 29 8.30 -7.13 9.38
CA SER A 29 8.45 -6.28 10.56
C SER A 29 9.82 -6.43 11.21
N GLY A 30 10.48 -5.30 11.48
CA GLY A 30 11.78 -5.25 12.18
C GLY A 30 13.00 -5.61 11.33
N GLN A 31 12.84 -5.74 10.00
CA GLN A 31 13.95 -5.99 9.09
C GLN A 31 14.24 -4.77 8.22
N ASP A 32 15.53 -4.46 8.04
CA ASP A 32 15.99 -3.51 7.04
C ASP A 32 16.15 -4.22 5.70
N ILE A 33 15.64 -3.60 4.64
CA ILE A 33 15.67 -4.13 3.28
C ILE A 33 16.34 -3.09 2.38
N ASN A 34 17.38 -3.49 1.67
CA ASN A 34 17.94 -2.67 0.62
C ASN A 34 17.14 -2.89 -0.67
N LEU A 35 16.70 -1.81 -1.28
CA LEU A 35 16.11 -1.86 -2.61
C LEU A 35 17.22 -1.87 -3.66
N ASP A 36 17.12 -2.76 -4.64
CA ASP A 36 18.02 -2.74 -5.79
C ASP A 36 17.68 -1.54 -6.67
N GLY A 37 18.68 -0.72 -6.99
CA GLY A 37 18.49 0.49 -7.81
C GLY A 37 19.58 1.52 -7.63
N THR A 38 19.39 2.66 -8.23
CA THR A 38 20.31 3.81 -8.15
C THR A 38 19.88 4.77 -7.06
N TYR A 39 20.80 5.08 -6.16
CA TYR A 39 20.59 6.02 -5.06
C TYR A 39 21.31 7.32 -5.33
N THR A 40 20.60 8.42 -5.11
CA THR A 40 21.16 9.77 -5.25
C THR A 40 20.90 10.56 -3.98
N ARG A 41 21.97 11.12 -3.40
CA ARG A 41 21.82 11.99 -2.24
C ARG A 41 21.17 13.31 -2.68
N PRO A 42 20.06 13.74 -2.03
CA PRO A 42 19.47 15.04 -2.35
C PRO A 42 20.40 16.19 -1.91
N PRO A 43 20.26 17.38 -2.49
CA PRO A 43 20.93 18.58 -2.02
C PRO A 43 20.69 18.87 -0.54
N ASN A 44 21.57 19.67 0.08
CA ASN A 44 21.29 20.17 1.42
C ASN A 44 20.03 21.02 1.40
N GLY A 45 19.18 20.86 2.39
CA GLY A 45 17.90 21.56 2.46
C GLY A 45 16.93 20.93 3.45
N THR A 46 15.75 21.52 3.52
CA THR A 46 14.65 21.04 4.37
C THR A 46 13.55 20.51 3.46
N TYR A 47 13.21 19.24 3.64
CA TYR A 47 12.20 18.53 2.85
C TYR A 47 10.98 18.26 3.72
N THR A 48 9.85 18.76 3.29
CA THR A 48 8.56 18.61 3.99
C THR A 48 7.70 17.49 3.40
N HIS A 49 8.05 17.01 2.21
CA HIS A 49 7.29 15.99 1.50
C HIS A 49 8.23 14.96 0.88
N GLY A 50 7.71 13.75 0.72
CA GLY A 50 8.25 12.69 -0.11
C GLY A 50 7.24 12.27 -1.17
N TYR A 51 7.75 11.69 -2.25
CA TYR A 51 6.93 11.17 -3.33
C TYR A 51 7.41 9.78 -3.69
N ALA A 52 6.48 8.87 -3.87
CA ALA A 52 6.74 7.51 -4.32
C ALA A 52 5.88 7.17 -5.54
N TYR A 53 6.48 6.52 -6.51
CA TYR A 53 5.82 6.00 -7.71
C TYR A 53 6.10 4.51 -7.78
N MET A 54 5.07 3.68 -7.82
CA MET A 54 5.21 2.23 -7.69
C MET A 54 4.12 1.48 -8.44
N ASP A 55 4.30 0.19 -8.60
CA ASP A 55 3.25 -0.68 -9.11
C ASP A 55 2.03 -0.68 -8.16
N ASN A 56 0.84 -0.83 -8.74
CA ASN A 56 -0.41 -0.96 -8.00
C ASN A 56 -0.68 -2.41 -7.54
N THR A 57 0.38 -3.23 -7.42
CA THR A 57 0.29 -4.67 -7.10
C THR A 57 0.96 -4.97 -5.78
N PHE A 58 0.22 -5.59 -4.86
CA PHE A 58 0.64 -5.88 -3.49
C PHE A 58 0.52 -7.35 -3.15
N GLY A 59 1.57 -7.92 -2.56
CA GLY A 59 1.55 -9.27 -2.01
C GLY A 59 1.15 -9.26 -0.53
N ILE A 60 0.11 -10.01 -0.17
CA ILE A 60 -0.36 -10.17 1.20
C ILE A 60 -0.07 -11.59 1.67
N THR A 61 0.62 -11.72 2.81
CA THR A 61 0.83 -12.99 3.49
C THR A 61 0.52 -12.79 4.98
N TRP A 62 -0.57 -13.42 5.45
CA TRP A 62 -1.01 -13.26 6.82
C TRP A 62 -1.68 -14.54 7.34
N SER A 63 -1.46 -14.86 8.61
CA SER A 63 -2.24 -15.83 9.35
C SER A 63 -2.41 -15.40 10.81
N GLY A 64 -3.55 -15.72 11.39
CA GLY A 64 -3.84 -15.33 12.76
C GLY A 64 -5.15 -15.90 13.26
N GLU A 65 -5.44 -15.62 14.53
CA GLU A 65 -6.68 -15.98 15.19
C GLU A 65 -7.61 -14.76 15.26
N ILE A 66 -8.88 -14.97 14.96
CA ILE A 66 -9.94 -13.96 15.03
C ILE A 66 -10.90 -14.26 16.19
N ALA A 67 -11.56 -13.22 16.70
CA ALA A 67 -12.37 -13.31 17.92
C ALA A 67 -13.58 -14.26 17.83
N SER A 68 -14.08 -14.52 16.62
CA SER A 68 -15.23 -15.41 16.41
C SER A 68 -15.09 -16.18 15.12
N SER A 69 -15.63 -17.40 15.11
CA SER A 69 -15.59 -18.30 13.95
C SER A 69 -16.25 -17.68 12.72
N MET A 70 -15.53 -17.66 11.60
CA MET A 70 -15.99 -17.19 10.30
C MET A 70 -15.61 -18.17 9.20
N ALA A 71 -16.35 -18.15 8.11
CA ALA A 71 -15.92 -18.77 6.86
C ALA A 71 -14.88 -17.88 6.18
N GLY A 72 -13.84 -18.49 5.60
CA GLY A 72 -12.90 -17.77 4.73
C GLY A 72 -13.51 -17.45 3.36
N GLY A 73 -12.83 -16.62 2.59
CA GLY A 73 -13.25 -16.25 1.23
C GLY A 73 -13.45 -17.46 0.32
N THR A 74 -12.60 -18.48 0.42
CA THR A 74 -12.75 -19.75 -0.32
C THR A 74 -14.02 -20.54 0.06
N GLY A 75 -14.63 -20.25 1.21
CA GLY A 75 -15.89 -20.84 1.63
C GLY A 75 -15.86 -22.31 2.01
N SER A 76 -14.68 -22.93 2.08
CA SER A 76 -14.55 -24.38 2.27
C SER A 76 -14.68 -24.83 3.72
N SER A 77 -14.42 -23.96 4.69
CA SER A 77 -14.50 -24.26 6.12
C SER A 77 -14.67 -22.96 6.93
N SER A 78 -15.06 -23.12 8.21
CA SER A 78 -15.18 -22.02 9.16
C SER A 78 -14.35 -22.30 10.40
N GLY A 79 -13.88 -21.26 11.05
CA GLY A 79 -13.11 -21.34 12.27
C GLY A 79 -12.57 -20.00 12.72
N VAL A 80 -11.80 -20.03 13.79
CA VAL A 80 -11.14 -18.83 14.35
C VAL A 80 -9.74 -18.62 13.80
N HIS A 81 -9.10 -19.65 13.26
CA HIS A 81 -7.79 -19.53 12.64
C HIS A 81 -7.96 -19.22 11.15
N CYS A 82 -7.56 -18.02 10.74
CA CYS A 82 -7.68 -17.59 9.35
C CYS A 82 -6.31 -17.31 8.74
N ALA A 83 -6.20 -17.46 7.43
CA ALA A 83 -4.97 -17.17 6.69
C ALA A 83 -5.29 -16.69 5.26
N SER A 84 -4.34 -15.96 4.67
CA SER A 84 -4.32 -15.70 3.23
C SER A 84 -4.04 -16.98 2.46
N VAL A 85 -4.57 -17.08 1.24
CA VAL A 85 -4.32 -18.20 0.32
C VAL A 85 -3.41 -17.77 -0.82
N THR A 86 -2.69 -18.72 -1.40
CA THR A 86 -1.93 -18.46 -2.63
C THR A 86 -2.89 -18.18 -3.79
N GLY A 87 -2.71 -17.05 -4.45
CA GLY A 87 -3.56 -16.64 -5.56
C GLY A 87 -3.37 -15.18 -5.93
N SER A 88 -4.25 -14.69 -6.78
CA SER A 88 -4.28 -13.28 -7.17
C SER A 88 -5.70 -12.80 -7.44
N GLY A 89 -5.89 -11.49 -7.37
CA GLY A 89 -7.17 -10.85 -7.68
C GLY A 89 -7.03 -9.36 -7.89
N THR A 90 -8.04 -8.76 -8.50
CA THR A 90 -8.09 -7.33 -8.77
C THR A 90 -9.09 -6.65 -7.84
N HIS A 91 -8.68 -5.60 -7.16
CA HIS A 91 -9.54 -4.77 -6.33
C HIS A 91 -10.14 -3.63 -7.15
N LYS A 92 -11.37 -3.83 -7.60
CA LYS A 92 -12.17 -2.85 -8.36
C LYS A 92 -13.66 -3.05 -8.14
N LYS A 93 -14.48 -2.08 -8.55
CA LYS A 93 -15.95 -2.19 -8.49
C LYS A 93 -16.44 -3.49 -9.16
N GLY A 94 -17.26 -4.24 -8.44
CA GLY A 94 -17.82 -5.50 -8.92
C GLY A 94 -16.84 -6.67 -8.92
N SER A 95 -15.59 -6.48 -8.45
CA SER A 95 -14.66 -7.59 -8.35
C SER A 95 -15.04 -8.54 -7.21
N THR A 96 -14.89 -9.82 -7.45
CA THR A 96 -15.05 -10.84 -6.43
C THR A 96 -13.68 -11.22 -5.86
N HIS A 97 -13.17 -10.48 -4.90
CA HIS A 97 -12.02 -10.91 -4.08
C HIS A 97 -12.37 -12.12 -3.20
N SER A 98 -13.37 -12.89 -3.60
CA SER A 98 -14.02 -13.89 -2.74
C SER A 98 -13.11 -15.02 -2.29
N ASN A 99 -11.90 -15.14 -2.84
CA ASN A 99 -11.05 -16.31 -2.64
C ASN A 99 -9.66 -15.98 -2.06
N ASN A 100 -9.49 -14.88 -1.32
CA ASN A 100 -8.19 -14.47 -0.81
C ASN A 100 -7.86 -15.01 0.60
N SER A 101 -8.80 -15.72 1.22
CA SER A 101 -8.62 -16.22 2.58
C SER A 101 -9.29 -17.58 2.82
N ILE A 102 -8.79 -18.29 3.81
CA ILE A 102 -9.36 -19.54 4.34
C ILE A 102 -9.40 -19.45 5.86
N CYS A 103 -10.43 -20.05 6.49
CA CYS A 103 -10.51 -20.18 7.94
C CYS A 103 -10.77 -21.64 8.34
N GLY A 104 -10.35 -22.02 9.54
CA GLY A 104 -10.49 -23.39 10.07
C GLY A 104 -10.42 -23.43 11.59
N SER A 105 -10.60 -24.65 12.14
CA SER A 105 -10.57 -24.92 13.58
C SER A 105 -9.15 -25.04 14.17
N SER A 106 -8.13 -25.05 13.33
CA SER A 106 -6.72 -25.14 13.72
C SER A 106 -5.86 -24.17 12.92
N PRO A 107 -4.65 -23.80 13.40
CA PRO A 107 -3.74 -22.90 12.70
C PRO A 107 -3.49 -23.31 11.24
N ILE A 108 -3.50 -22.33 10.35
CA ILE A 108 -3.36 -22.52 8.91
C ILE A 108 -2.09 -21.79 8.44
N THR A 109 -1.31 -22.45 7.58
CA THR A 109 -0.15 -21.83 6.94
C THR A 109 -0.63 -20.85 5.88
N ALA A 110 -0.17 -19.59 5.96
CA ALA A 110 -0.50 -18.55 5.01
C ALA A 110 0.13 -18.81 3.63
N GLY A 111 -0.65 -18.54 2.58
CA GLY A 111 -0.17 -18.41 1.21
C GLY A 111 -0.05 -16.95 0.81
N LYS A 112 0.78 -16.62 -0.18
CA LYS A 112 0.88 -15.27 -0.74
C LYS A 112 -0.29 -15.00 -1.68
N PHE A 113 -1.15 -14.04 -1.33
CA PHE A 113 -2.18 -13.50 -2.23
C PHE A 113 -1.67 -12.21 -2.87
N VAL A 114 -1.78 -12.09 -4.18
CA VAL A 114 -1.37 -10.91 -4.93
C VAL A 114 -2.59 -10.11 -5.33
N GLU A 115 -2.71 -8.91 -4.78
CA GLU A 115 -3.79 -7.96 -5.10
C GLU A 115 -3.30 -6.90 -6.08
N THR A 116 -4.04 -6.70 -7.18
CA THR A 116 -3.86 -5.54 -8.07
C THR A 116 -4.93 -4.50 -7.71
N MET A 117 -4.49 -3.34 -7.26
CA MET A 117 -5.38 -2.26 -6.84
C MET A 117 -5.75 -1.39 -8.04
N GLN A 118 -7.03 -1.34 -8.38
CA GLN A 118 -7.57 -0.49 -9.44
C GLN A 118 -8.59 0.54 -8.93
N GLN A 119 -8.87 0.57 -7.64
CA GLN A 119 -9.60 1.64 -6.95
C GLN A 119 -9.26 1.64 -5.48
N PHE A 120 -9.46 2.75 -4.80
CA PHE A 120 -9.54 2.82 -3.34
C PHE A 120 -10.98 2.58 -2.87
N GLY A 121 -11.16 2.26 -1.58
CA GLY A 121 -12.48 1.96 -1.02
C GLY A 121 -12.98 0.55 -1.31
N GLY A 122 -14.27 0.32 -1.16
CA GLY A 122 -14.90 -1.01 -1.29
C GLY A 122 -15.20 -1.39 -2.74
N THR A 123 -15.34 -2.68 -3.00
CA THR A 123 -15.69 -3.18 -4.35
C THR A 123 -17.15 -2.90 -4.76
N SER A 124 -17.97 -2.40 -3.84
CA SER A 124 -19.33 -1.90 -4.12
C SER A 124 -19.37 -0.42 -4.44
N ASP A 125 -18.28 0.31 -4.16
CA ASP A 125 -18.22 1.76 -4.30
C ASP A 125 -18.02 2.18 -5.76
N ASP A 126 -18.34 3.41 -6.06
CA ASP A 126 -17.97 4.01 -7.35
C ASP A 126 -16.46 4.17 -7.42
N PHE A 127 -15.95 4.26 -8.65
CA PHE A 127 -14.51 4.39 -8.88
C PHE A 127 -13.92 5.55 -8.07
N THR A 128 -12.95 5.24 -7.23
CA THR A 128 -12.28 6.17 -6.32
C THR A 128 -10.78 6.11 -6.55
N PRO A 129 -10.22 7.02 -7.38
CA PRO A 129 -8.80 7.01 -7.73
C PRO A 129 -7.90 7.68 -6.70
N THR A 130 -8.45 8.26 -5.65
CA THR A 130 -7.70 8.96 -4.60
C THR A 130 -8.04 8.45 -3.22
N ALA A 131 -7.05 8.43 -2.33
CA ALA A 131 -7.27 8.18 -0.91
C ALA A 131 -6.30 9.00 -0.08
N SER A 132 -6.71 9.34 1.15
CA SER A 132 -5.84 10.01 2.11
C SER A 132 -5.79 9.22 3.41
N VAL A 133 -4.59 9.02 3.92
CA VAL A 133 -4.34 8.40 5.22
C VAL A 133 -3.75 9.48 6.12
N PRO A 134 -4.45 9.88 7.18
CA PRO A 134 -3.96 10.90 8.09
C PRO A 134 -2.73 10.41 8.85
N GLU A 135 -1.99 11.35 9.40
CA GLU A 135 -0.93 11.08 10.35
C GLU A 135 -1.44 10.27 11.54
N ILE A 136 -0.68 9.25 11.96
CA ILE A 136 -0.97 8.46 13.15
C ILE A 136 0.11 8.71 14.21
N ASN A 137 -0.31 9.17 15.39
CA ASN A 137 0.53 9.34 16.60
C ASN A 137 1.69 10.34 16.46
N ASP A 138 1.52 11.47 15.80
CA ASP A 138 2.48 12.58 15.69
C ASP A 138 3.90 12.19 15.21
N THR A 139 4.07 10.99 14.67
CA THR A 139 5.37 10.46 14.24
C THR A 139 5.39 9.93 12.83
N ALA A 140 4.22 9.58 12.30
CA ALA A 140 4.10 9.11 10.95
C ALA A 140 3.57 10.21 10.03
N ALA A 141 4.05 10.20 8.79
CA ALA A 141 3.58 11.11 7.77
C ALA A 141 2.13 10.80 7.36
N SER A 142 1.36 11.81 6.95
CA SER A 142 0.16 11.59 6.18
C SER A 142 0.52 11.20 4.74
N ILE A 143 -0.32 10.39 4.10
CA ILE A 143 -0.12 9.94 2.73
C ILE A 143 -1.38 10.20 1.93
N ASP A 144 -1.22 10.89 0.80
CA ASP A 144 -2.23 10.97 -0.25
C ASP A 144 -1.85 10.01 -1.38
N GLY A 145 -2.73 9.06 -1.66
CA GLY A 145 -2.57 8.07 -2.71
C GLY A 145 -3.36 8.46 -3.96
N TYR A 146 -2.76 8.25 -5.13
CA TYR A 146 -3.35 8.51 -6.43
C TYR A 146 -3.14 7.31 -7.33
N LEU A 147 -4.22 6.82 -7.93
CA LEU A 147 -4.15 5.79 -8.98
C LEU A 147 -4.06 6.49 -10.33
N VAL A 148 -3.04 6.18 -11.09
CA VAL A 148 -2.70 6.90 -12.33
C VAL A 148 -2.67 5.99 -13.55
N ASP A 149 -2.88 6.61 -14.70
CA ASP A 149 -2.84 5.97 -16.01
C ASP A 149 -1.41 5.92 -16.60
N THR A 150 -1.29 5.43 -17.83
CA THR A 150 -0.01 5.34 -18.55
C THR A 150 0.66 6.67 -18.85
N SER A 151 -0.06 7.79 -18.70
CA SER A 151 0.44 9.15 -18.89
C SER A 151 0.73 9.86 -17.56
N GLU A 152 0.74 9.12 -16.45
CA GLU A 152 0.92 9.64 -15.09
C GLU A 152 -0.15 10.70 -14.72
N GLN A 153 -1.35 10.56 -15.30
CA GLN A 153 -2.50 11.39 -14.96
C GLN A 153 -3.44 10.58 -14.05
N LEU A 154 -4.19 11.29 -13.21
CA LEU A 154 -5.20 10.64 -12.38
C LEU A 154 -6.12 9.80 -13.25
N ALA A 155 -6.21 8.49 -12.98
CA ALA A 155 -7.05 7.58 -13.73
C ALA A 155 -8.53 7.99 -13.64
N THR A 156 -9.25 7.85 -14.74
CA THR A 156 -10.68 8.22 -14.83
C THR A 156 -11.61 7.01 -14.75
N ALA A 157 -11.04 5.82 -14.89
CA ALA A 157 -11.75 4.54 -14.76
C ALA A 157 -10.81 3.45 -14.21
N THR A 158 -11.38 2.38 -13.69
CA THR A 158 -10.61 1.26 -13.11
C THR A 158 -9.62 0.63 -14.10
N ASP A 159 -10.03 0.49 -15.35
CA ASP A 159 -9.22 -0.19 -16.36
C ASP A 159 -8.07 0.70 -16.91
N ASP A 160 -8.08 2.00 -16.58
CA ASP A 160 -6.99 2.93 -16.92
C ASP A 160 -5.83 2.87 -15.90
N VAL A 161 -6.07 2.31 -14.71
CA VAL A 161 -5.08 2.30 -13.63
C VAL A 161 -3.91 1.36 -13.94
N VAL A 162 -2.70 1.92 -13.93
CA VAL A 162 -1.46 1.16 -14.16
C VAL A 162 -0.44 1.30 -13.04
N LYS A 163 -0.49 2.39 -12.25
CA LYS A 163 0.46 2.68 -11.18
C LYS A 163 -0.23 3.33 -9.99
N LEU A 164 0.49 3.34 -8.88
CA LEU A 164 0.15 4.05 -7.66
C LEU A 164 1.20 5.13 -7.38
N GLU A 165 0.74 6.33 -7.12
CA GLU A 165 1.53 7.44 -6.59
C GLU A 165 1.19 7.67 -5.13
N GLY A 166 2.19 7.94 -4.31
CA GLY A 166 2.04 8.31 -2.91
C GLY A 166 2.74 9.65 -2.63
N LEU A 167 1.98 10.68 -2.26
CA LEU A 167 2.51 11.92 -1.74
C LEU A 167 2.51 11.86 -0.21
N VAL A 168 3.70 11.85 0.37
CA VAL A 168 3.92 11.77 1.80
C VAL A 168 4.19 13.16 2.34
N THR A 169 3.39 13.63 3.29
CA THR A 169 3.67 14.87 4.05
C THR A 169 4.29 14.49 5.38
N PHE A 170 5.56 14.87 5.60
CA PHE A 170 6.28 14.50 6.80
C PHE A 170 5.74 15.23 8.02
N ALA A 171 5.51 14.52 9.13
CA ALA A 171 5.17 15.11 10.41
C ALA A 171 6.29 16.04 10.91
N ASN A 172 7.54 15.64 10.70
CA ASN A 172 8.73 16.46 10.96
C ASN A 172 9.52 16.58 9.65
N PRO A 173 9.89 17.80 9.23
CA PRO A 173 10.70 17.98 8.03
C PRO A 173 12.03 17.22 8.13
N VAL A 174 12.44 16.62 7.02
CA VAL A 174 13.73 15.96 6.86
C VAL A 174 14.77 17.03 6.49
N VAL A 175 15.77 17.23 7.37
CA VAL A 175 16.83 18.23 7.14
C VAL A 175 18.10 17.52 6.67
N MET A 176 18.53 17.82 5.46
CA MET A 176 19.78 17.36 4.88
C MET A 176 20.86 18.44 5.07
N THR A 177 21.94 18.08 5.73
CA THR A 177 23.09 18.95 5.95
C THR A 177 24.34 18.33 5.33
N THR A 178 25.46 19.03 5.34
CA THR A 178 26.76 18.48 4.90
C THR A 178 27.16 17.21 5.67
N ASP A 179 26.68 17.06 6.89
CA ASP A 179 27.02 15.94 7.78
C ASP A 179 26.05 14.74 7.61
N SER A 180 24.94 14.94 6.89
CA SER A 180 23.99 13.86 6.64
C SER A 180 24.56 12.89 5.60
N THR A 181 24.73 11.63 5.99
CA THR A 181 25.39 10.60 5.17
C THR A 181 24.39 9.66 4.47
N SER A 182 23.17 9.56 4.97
CA SER A 182 22.15 8.67 4.41
C SER A 182 20.74 9.19 4.68
N ILE A 183 19.78 8.66 3.91
CA ILE A 183 18.35 8.76 4.18
C ILE A 183 17.85 7.33 4.43
N SER A 184 17.12 7.14 5.51
CA SER A 184 16.38 5.91 5.73
C SER A 184 14.87 6.15 5.56
N MET A 185 14.20 5.21 4.89
CA MET A 185 12.75 5.18 4.79
C MET A 185 12.25 3.91 5.48
N ARG A 186 11.32 4.08 6.42
CA ARG A 186 10.68 2.99 7.13
C ARG A 186 9.21 2.95 6.77
N PHE A 187 8.69 1.76 6.52
CA PHE A 187 7.26 1.57 6.33
C PHE A 187 6.63 1.02 7.60
N ASN A 188 5.60 1.70 8.09
CA ASN A 188 4.74 1.15 9.12
C ASN A 188 3.79 0.14 8.47
N VAL A 189 4.10 -1.14 8.60
CA VAL A 189 3.31 -2.23 8.02
C VAL A 189 2.19 -2.73 8.95
N ALA A 190 2.05 -2.15 10.15
CA ALA A 190 1.00 -2.55 11.09
C ALA A 190 -0.42 -2.32 10.52
N ILE A 191 -0.55 -1.37 9.60
CA ILE A 191 -1.79 -1.06 8.89
C ILE A 191 -1.71 -1.38 7.39
N GLY A 192 -0.60 -2.01 6.94
CA GLY A 192 -0.37 -2.37 5.53
C GLY A 192 -1.30 -3.47 5.01
N MET A 193 -2.13 -4.03 5.88
CA MET A 193 -3.20 -4.95 5.53
C MET A 193 -4.40 -4.65 6.42
N HIS A 194 -5.58 -4.79 5.88
CA HIS A 194 -6.81 -4.78 6.66
C HIS A 194 -7.60 -6.07 6.48
N VAL A 195 -8.38 -6.39 7.50
CA VAL A 195 -9.32 -7.50 7.49
C VAL A 195 -10.74 -6.98 7.53
N TYR A 196 -11.63 -7.58 6.78
CA TYR A 196 -13.02 -7.16 6.73
C TYR A 196 -13.97 -8.35 6.49
N LYS A 197 -15.23 -8.12 6.70
CA LYS A 197 -16.32 -9.03 6.31
C LYS A 197 -16.91 -8.55 5.00
N ASN A 198 -17.03 -9.45 4.03
CA ASN A 198 -17.79 -9.13 2.83
C ASN A 198 -19.32 -9.26 3.06
N SER A 199 -20.12 -8.92 2.06
CA SER A 199 -21.59 -9.00 2.11
C SER A 199 -22.16 -10.40 2.35
N SER A 200 -21.33 -11.44 2.23
CA SER A 200 -21.69 -12.84 2.51
C SER A 200 -21.16 -13.33 3.87
N ASP A 201 -20.79 -12.40 4.77
CA ASP A 201 -20.23 -12.69 6.09
C ASP A 201 -18.92 -13.52 6.10
N LYS A 202 -18.15 -13.45 5.01
CA LYS A 202 -16.87 -14.14 4.91
C LYS A 202 -15.71 -13.24 5.32
N PHE A 203 -14.73 -13.82 5.99
CA PHE A 203 -13.46 -13.19 6.32
C PHE A 203 -12.67 -12.92 5.05
N MET A 204 -12.23 -11.68 4.87
CA MET A 204 -11.51 -11.22 3.71
C MET A 204 -10.28 -10.42 4.13
N LEU A 205 -9.29 -10.40 3.27
CA LEU A 205 -8.07 -9.60 3.39
C LEU A 205 -8.02 -8.57 2.26
N GLY A 206 -7.41 -7.42 2.54
CA GLY A 206 -7.12 -6.40 1.54
C GLY A 206 -5.80 -5.72 1.85
N SER A 207 -5.13 -5.18 0.84
CA SER A 207 -4.01 -4.28 1.05
C SER A 207 -4.52 -3.05 1.80
N GLY A 208 -3.82 -2.69 2.85
CA GLY A 208 -4.08 -1.49 3.63
C GLY A 208 -3.11 -0.38 3.26
N PRO A 209 -3.38 0.84 3.74
CA PRO A 209 -2.40 1.90 3.61
C PRO A 209 -1.16 1.53 4.44
N PHE A 210 0.01 1.79 3.88
CA PHE A 210 1.25 1.79 4.65
C PHE A 210 1.74 3.23 4.80
N GLN A 211 2.25 3.54 5.97
CA GLN A 211 2.80 4.86 6.24
C GLN A 211 4.32 4.83 6.12
N ALA A 212 4.88 5.86 5.49
CA ALA A 212 6.30 6.03 5.36
C ALA A 212 6.82 7.05 6.39
N ILE A 213 7.92 6.72 7.06
CA ILE A 213 8.68 7.61 7.93
C ILE A 213 10.05 7.79 7.31
N MET A 214 10.46 9.01 7.04
CA MET A 214 11.78 9.32 6.49
C MET A 214 12.63 10.06 7.50
N THR A 215 13.91 9.67 7.61
CA THR A 215 14.90 10.32 8.46
C THR A 215 16.21 10.52 7.70
N ALA A 216 16.86 11.67 7.90
CA ALA A 216 18.25 11.89 7.52
C ALA A 216 19.16 11.47 8.68
N ASN A 217 20.25 10.77 8.35
CA ASN A 217 21.24 10.28 9.31
C ASN A 217 22.63 10.85 8.98
#